data_2ec281bea65657621e5255f9ae137dce
#
_entry.id   2ec281bea65657621e5255f9ae137dce
#
_cell.length_a   1.000
_cell.length_b   1.000
_cell.length_c   1.000
_cell.angle_alpha   90.00
_cell.angle_beta   90.00
_cell.angle_gamma   90.00
#
_symmetry.space_group_name_H-M   'P 1'
#
loop_
_entity.id
_entity.type
_entity.pdbx_description
1 polymer ?
#
loop_
_entity_poly.entity_id
_entity_poly.type
_entity_poly.pdbx_seq_one_letter_code
_entity_poly.pdbx_strand_id
1 'polypeptide(L)'
;MMQHYDYLIVGSGLYGSTFAYKAKQAGKTCLVIDKRSHAGGNVYCEKVEGINVHKYGAHIFHTNNKSVWDFVNSIVEFNRYTNCPIANFKGELYNLPFNMNTFCLLYTSPSPRDKRQS
;
A
#
# COMPACT_ATOMS: atom_id res chain seq x y z
N MET A 1 -32.16 0.35 -24.37
CA MET A 1 -30.98 0.14 -25.20
C MET A 1 -29.99 -0.74 -24.40
N MET A 2 -29.50 -1.84 -25.00
CA MET A 2 -28.46 -2.63 -24.39
C MET A 2 -27.12 -1.86 -24.49
N GLN A 3 -26.48 -1.63 -23.37
CA GLN A 3 -25.17 -0.98 -23.32
C GLN A 3 -24.10 -2.03 -23.63
N HIS A 4 -23.28 -1.80 -24.63
CA HIS A 4 -22.22 -2.70 -25.07
C HIS A 4 -20.86 -2.19 -24.52
N TYR A 5 -20.06 -3.12 -24.00
CA TYR A 5 -18.70 -2.85 -23.53
C TYR A 5 -17.71 -3.77 -24.25
N ASP A 6 -16.52 -3.25 -24.60
CA ASP A 6 -15.44 -4.06 -25.19
C ASP A 6 -14.81 -4.99 -24.14
N TYR A 7 -14.72 -4.53 -22.88
CA TYR A 7 -14.10 -5.29 -21.79
C TYR A 7 -14.94 -5.26 -20.52
N LEU A 8 -15.03 -6.43 -19.87
CA LEU A 8 -15.48 -6.57 -18.49
C LEU A 8 -14.24 -6.80 -17.62
N ILE A 9 -13.98 -5.90 -16.65
CA ILE A 9 -12.85 -5.95 -15.74
C ILE A 9 -13.37 -6.25 -14.35
N VAL A 10 -12.91 -7.37 -13.77
CA VAL A 10 -13.29 -7.78 -12.42
C VAL A 10 -12.16 -7.37 -11.45
N GLY A 11 -12.49 -6.42 -10.58
CA GLY A 11 -11.56 -5.81 -9.62
C GLY A 11 -11.05 -4.44 -10.05
N SER A 12 -11.26 -3.46 -9.18
CA SER A 12 -10.84 -2.06 -9.36
C SER A 12 -9.54 -1.71 -8.62
N GLY A 13 -8.69 -2.72 -8.38
CA GLY A 13 -7.33 -2.53 -7.86
C GLY A 13 -6.40 -1.89 -8.90
N LEU A 14 -5.11 -1.71 -8.55
CA LEU A 14 -4.14 -1.05 -9.44
C LEU A 14 -4.07 -1.69 -10.83
N TYR A 15 -4.10 -3.02 -10.91
CA TYR A 15 -4.04 -3.72 -12.20
C TYR A 15 -5.27 -3.43 -13.07
N GLY A 16 -6.48 -3.68 -12.54
CA GLY A 16 -7.73 -3.47 -13.28
C GLY A 16 -7.93 -2.02 -13.68
N SER A 17 -7.62 -1.07 -12.79
CA SER A 17 -7.70 0.36 -13.08
C SER A 17 -6.69 0.81 -14.14
N THR A 18 -5.46 0.29 -14.10
CA THR A 18 -4.44 0.59 -15.12
C THR A 18 -4.84 0.03 -16.49
N PHE A 19 -5.38 -1.19 -16.52
CA PHE A 19 -5.89 -1.78 -17.76
C PHE A 19 -7.05 -0.95 -18.33
N ALA A 20 -8.03 -0.60 -17.51
CA ALA A 20 -9.17 0.22 -17.92
C ALA A 20 -8.72 1.59 -18.48
N TYR A 21 -7.75 2.23 -17.82
CA TYR A 21 -7.18 3.50 -18.25
C TYR A 21 -6.52 3.38 -19.63
N LYS A 22 -5.68 2.36 -19.82
CA LYS A 22 -5.02 2.10 -21.12
C LYS A 22 -6.01 1.73 -22.22
N ALA A 23 -7.00 0.91 -21.93
CA ALA A 23 -8.04 0.54 -22.87
C ALA A 23 -8.87 1.78 -23.32
N LYS A 24 -9.20 2.67 -22.37
CA LYS A 24 -9.87 3.93 -22.67
C LYS A 24 -9.02 4.84 -23.58
N GLN A 25 -7.71 4.92 -23.34
CA GLN A 25 -6.79 5.65 -24.22
C GLN A 25 -6.76 5.07 -25.65
N ALA A 26 -6.98 3.76 -25.79
CA ALA A 26 -7.09 3.06 -27.06
C ALA A 26 -8.51 3.12 -27.66
N GLY A 27 -9.41 3.96 -27.15
CA GLY A 27 -10.76 4.14 -27.66
C GLY A 27 -11.74 3.00 -27.30
N LYS A 28 -11.39 2.14 -26.33
CA LYS A 28 -12.20 1.02 -25.88
C LYS A 28 -13.10 1.39 -24.71
N THR A 29 -14.25 0.73 -24.63
CA THR A 29 -15.21 0.86 -23.54
C THR A 29 -15.04 -0.27 -22.53
N CYS A 30 -15.01 0.07 -21.24
CA CYS A 30 -14.82 -0.89 -20.17
C CYS A 30 -15.93 -0.79 -19.12
N LEU A 31 -16.41 -1.96 -18.66
CA LEU A 31 -17.19 -2.08 -17.43
C LEU A 31 -16.27 -2.64 -16.34
N VAL A 32 -16.08 -1.89 -15.26
CA VAL A 32 -15.30 -2.34 -14.11
C VAL A 32 -16.25 -2.68 -12.98
N ILE A 33 -16.15 -3.88 -12.45
CA ILE A 33 -16.93 -4.34 -11.29
C ILE A 33 -15.99 -4.74 -10.15
N ASP A 34 -16.38 -4.45 -8.92
CA ASP A 34 -15.64 -4.83 -7.72
C ASP A 34 -16.58 -5.33 -6.63
N LYS A 35 -16.13 -6.24 -5.79
CA LYS A 35 -16.87 -6.71 -4.63
C LYS A 35 -16.90 -5.72 -3.48
N ARG A 36 -15.94 -4.79 -3.44
CA ARG A 36 -15.83 -3.75 -2.42
C ARG A 36 -16.65 -2.54 -2.82
N SER A 37 -17.09 -1.77 -1.82
CA SER A 37 -17.84 -0.53 -2.02
C SER A 37 -16.97 0.66 -2.46
N HIS A 38 -15.68 0.45 -2.64
CA HIS A 38 -14.69 1.47 -3.03
C HIS A 38 -13.73 0.94 -4.09
N ALA A 39 -13.22 1.81 -4.93
CA ALA A 39 -12.13 1.52 -5.86
C ALA A 39 -10.76 1.54 -5.15
N GLY A 40 -9.70 1.08 -5.85
CA GLY A 40 -8.32 1.10 -5.37
C GLY A 40 -7.82 -0.24 -4.82
N GLY A 41 -8.72 -1.20 -4.56
CA GLY A 41 -8.30 -2.51 -4.05
C GLY A 41 -7.54 -2.40 -2.73
N ASN A 42 -6.37 -3.04 -2.65
CA ASN A 42 -5.56 -3.04 -1.42
C ASN A 42 -4.83 -1.73 -1.14
N VAL A 43 -4.65 -0.86 -2.14
CA VAL A 43 -4.02 0.46 -1.94
C VAL A 43 -5.01 1.53 -1.48
N TYR A 44 -6.26 1.15 -1.26
CA TYR A 44 -7.26 2.08 -0.79
C TYR A 44 -6.91 2.67 0.58
N CYS A 45 -6.99 3.99 0.64
CA CYS A 45 -6.83 4.77 1.86
C CYS A 45 -8.09 5.58 2.13
N GLU A 46 -8.45 5.71 3.37
CA GLU A 46 -9.52 6.62 3.80
C GLU A 46 -8.94 7.71 4.71
N LYS A 47 -9.57 8.87 4.69
CA LYS A 47 -9.17 9.98 5.55
C LYS A 47 -10.05 10.00 6.81
N VAL A 48 -9.45 9.73 7.96
CA VAL A 48 -10.14 9.74 9.26
C VAL A 48 -9.49 10.82 10.12
N GLU A 49 -10.26 11.81 10.54
CA GLU A 49 -9.79 12.95 11.36
C GLU A 49 -8.53 13.64 10.81
N GLY A 50 -8.43 13.74 9.49
CA GLY A 50 -7.28 14.34 8.81
C GLY A 50 -6.09 13.38 8.57
N ILE A 51 -6.13 12.17 9.11
CA ILE A 51 -5.08 11.15 8.97
C ILE A 51 -5.40 10.24 7.80
N ASN A 52 -4.41 9.92 6.98
CA ASN A 52 -4.54 8.93 5.91
C ASN A 52 -4.38 7.52 6.49
N VAL A 53 -5.48 6.76 6.51
CA VAL A 53 -5.52 5.40 7.04
C VAL A 53 -5.43 4.41 5.89
N HIS A 54 -4.37 3.61 5.86
CA HIS A 54 -4.22 2.49 4.92
C HIS A 54 -5.04 1.30 5.41
N LYS A 55 -6.22 1.09 4.82
CA LYS A 55 -7.19 0.11 5.32
C LYS A 55 -6.73 -1.35 5.22
N TYR A 56 -5.87 -1.66 4.27
CA TYR A 56 -5.39 -3.02 3.97
C TYR A 56 -3.88 -3.18 4.13
N GLY A 57 -3.28 -2.37 5.00
CA GLY A 57 -1.84 -2.32 5.22
C GLY A 57 -1.15 -1.22 4.42
N ALA A 58 0.05 -0.86 4.85
CA ALA A 58 0.83 0.18 4.20
C ALA A 58 1.30 -0.28 2.81
N HIS A 59 1.01 0.53 1.81
CA HIS A 59 1.47 0.32 0.44
C HIS A 59 2.29 1.53 0.01
N ILE A 60 3.58 1.29 -0.22
CA ILE A 60 4.52 2.32 -0.64
C ILE A 60 4.94 2.01 -2.06
N PHE A 61 4.81 3.00 -2.94
CA PHE A 61 5.26 2.85 -4.31
C PHE A 61 6.77 3.09 -4.40
N HIS A 62 7.48 2.14 -4.98
CA HIS A 62 8.87 2.28 -5.38
C HIS A 62 9.13 1.50 -6.67
N THR A 63 10.00 2.01 -7.52
CA THR A 63 10.39 1.34 -8.76
C THR A 63 11.74 1.84 -9.25
N ASN A 64 12.52 0.96 -9.86
CA ASN A 64 13.75 1.31 -10.59
C ASN A 64 13.48 1.48 -12.10
N ASN A 65 12.25 1.21 -12.54
CA ASN A 65 11.88 1.34 -13.94
C ASN A 65 11.39 2.77 -14.23
N LYS A 66 12.20 3.52 -15.00
CA LYS A 66 11.89 4.92 -15.35
C LYS A 66 10.55 5.06 -16.06
N SER A 67 10.20 4.18 -16.98
CA SER A 67 8.94 4.28 -17.73
C SER A 67 7.71 4.09 -16.84
N VAL A 68 7.80 3.22 -15.83
CA VAL A 68 6.76 3.04 -14.81
C VAL A 68 6.66 4.27 -13.93
N TRP A 69 7.81 4.82 -13.49
CA TRP A 69 7.86 6.04 -12.71
C TRP A 69 7.22 7.23 -13.44
N ASP A 70 7.62 7.46 -14.68
CA ASP A 70 7.08 8.54 -15.50
C ASP A 70 5.57 8.38 -15.73
N PHE A 71 5.11 7.14 -16.01
CA PHE A 71 3.68 6.85 -16.19
C PHE A 71 2.88 7.17 -14.92
N VAL A 72 3.33 6.74 -13.76
CA VAL A 72 2.58 6.95 -12.51
C VAL A 72 2.58 8.44 -12.13
N ASN A 73 3.71 9.15 -12.29
CA ASN A 73 3.80 10.59 -12.05
C ASN A 73 2.99 11.43 -13.05
N SER A 74 2.66 10.89 -14.22
CA SER A 74 1.74 11.57 -15.15
C SER A 74 0.29 11.57 -14.67
N ILE A 75 -0.03 10.74 -13.70
CA ILE A 75 -1.39 10.59 -13.14
C ILE A 75 -1.51 11.26 -11.77
N VAL A 76 -0.49 11.08 -10.90
CA VAL A 76 -0.49 11.59 -9.53
C VAL A 76 0.91 11.99 -9.10
N GLU A 77 1.02 13.09 -8.37
CA GLU A 77 2.28 13.52 -7.75
C GLU A 77 2.53 12.75 -6.44
N PHE A 78 3.77 12.27 -6.25
CA PHE A 78 4.21 11.59 -5.04
C PHE A 78 4.91 12.55 -4.08
N ASN A 79 4.61 12.43 -2.80
CA ASN A 79 5.05 13.34 -1.73
C ASN A 79 6.43 13.01 -1.15
N ARG A 80 7.23 12.11 -1.77
CA ARG A 80 8.55 11.65 -1.28
C ARG A 80 8.51 11.15 0.18
N TYR A 81 7.45 10.47 0.54
CA TYR A 81 7.26 9.94 1.89
C TYR A 81 8.38 8.98 2.27
N THR A 82 9.01 9.24 3.42
CA THR A 82 9.98 8.31 4.03
C THR A 82 9.23 7.36 4.95
N ASN A 83 9.26 6.08 4.64
CA ASN A 83 8.58 5.06 5.44
C ASN A 83 9.42 4.68 6.65
N CYS A 84 8.93 5.03 7.83
CA CYS A 84 9.53 4.65 9.12
C CYS A 84 8.45 4.02 10.00
N PRO A 85 8.05 2.77 9.73
CA PRO A 85 7.02 2.12 10.52
C PRO A 85 7.50 1.82 11.93
N ILE A 86 6.56 1.88 12.88
CA ILE A 86 6.78 1.51 14.27
C ILE A 86 5.86 0.34 14.58
N ALA A 87 6.42 -0.76 15.08
CA ALA A 87 5.65 -1.88 15.59
C ALA A 87 5.37 -1.69 17.08
N ASN A 88 4.14 -1.93 17.49
CA ASN A 88 3.78 -2.04 18.90
C ASN A 88 3.60 -3.52 19.24
N PHE A 89 4.43 -4.04 20.13
CA PHE A 89 4.31 -5.39 20.64
C PHE A 89 4.22 -5.38 22.16
N LYS A 90 3.07 -5.77 22.69
CA LYS A 90 2.77 -5.78 24.12
C LYS A 90 3.02 -4.45 24.85
N GLY A 91 2.78 -3.34 24.18
CA GLY A 91 3.00 -2.00 24.71
C GLY A 91 4.40 -1.42 24.49
N GLU A 92 5.35 -2.21 23.99
CA GLU A 92 6.69 -1.75 23.64
C GLU A 92 6.75 -1.38 22.15
N LEU A 93 7.43 -0.27 21.83
CA LEU A 93 7.53 0.28 20.47
C LEU A 93 8.89 -0.06 19.85
N TYR A 94 8.87 -0.65 18.67
CA TYR A 94 10.06 -1.06 17.92
C TYR A 94 10.09 -0.39 16.56
N ASN A 95 11.26 0.11 16.17
CA ASN A 95 11.45 0.66 14.84
C ASN A 95 11.56 -0.46 13.80
N LEU A 96 10.93 -0.24 12.62
CA LEU A 96 11.05 -1.14 11.47
C LEU A 96 11.59 -0.34 10.25
N PRO A 97 12.47 -0.92 9.43
CA PRO A 97 13.21 -2.17 9.71
C PRO A 97 14.05 -2.07 10.99
N PHE A 98 14.44 -3.21 11.55
CA PHE A 98 15.26 -3.25 12.76
C PHE A 98 16.52 -2.39 12.59
N ASN A 99 16.78 -1.54 13.56
CA ASN A 99 17.92 -0.62 13.60
C ASN A 99 18.52 -0.60 15.02
N MET A 100 19.51 0.26 15.25
CA MET A 100 20.20 0.35 16.54
C MET A 100 19.26 0.57 17.72
N ASN A 101 18.19 1.37 17.55
CA ASN A 101 17.20 1.58 18.61
C ASN A 101 16.48 0.28 18.98
N THR A 102 16.11 -0.53 17.98
CA THR A 102 15.49 -1.85 18.21
C THR A 102 16.45 -2.78 18.94
N PHE A 103 17.74 -2.80 18.55
CA PHE A 103 18.73 -3.61 19.22
C PHE A 103 19.00 -3.15 20.65
N CYS A 104 19.06 -1.85 20.92
CA CYS A 104 19.21 -1.32 22.26
C CYS A 104 18.06 -1.78 23.19
N LEU A 105 16.82 -1.72 22.72
CA LEU A 105 15.64 -2.18 23.46
C LEU A 105 15.70 -3.70 23.75
N LEU A 106 16.14 -4.50 22.77
CA LEU A 106 16.28 -5.95 22.93
C LEU A 106 17.44 -6.34 23.86
N TYR A 107 18.53 -5.54 23.91
CA TYR A 107 19.69 -5.78 24.79
C TYR A 107 19.40 -5.42 26.25
N THR A 108 18.50 -4.49 26.51
CA THR A 108 18.09 -4.11 27.87
C THR A 108 17.02 -5.03 28.44
N SER A 109 16.35 -5.82 27.62
CA SER A 109 15.45 -6.89 28.07
C SER A 109 16.28 -8.14 28.45
N PRO A 110 16.13 -8.70 29.67
CA PRO A 110 16.88 -9.89 30.07
C PRO A 110 16.54 -11.04 29.10
N SER A 111 17.58 -11.61 28.52
CA SER A 111 17.46 -12.74 27.60
C SER A 111 16.73 -13.90 28.28
N PRO A 112 15.89 -14.69 27.56
CA PRO A 112 15.34 -15.93 28.13
C PRO A 112 16.41 -16.91 28.62
N ARG A 113 17.67 -16.77 28.19
CA ARG A 113 18.81 -17.53 28.71
C ARG A 113 19.21 -17.11 30.13
N ASP A 114 19.09 -15.82 30.46
CA ASP A 114 19.50 -15.31 31.79
C ASP A 114 18.54 -15.77 32.90
N LYS A 115 17.31 -16.14 32.53
CA LYS A 115 16.31 -16.69 33.46
C LYS A 115 16.53 -18.18 33.83
N ARG A 116 17.50 -18.87 33.22
CA ARG A 116 17.82 -20.28 33.49
C ARG A 116 18.98 -20.48 34.46
N GLN A 117 19.59 -19.41 34.95
CA GLN A 117 20.75 -19.45 35.88
C GLN A 117 20.45 -18.91 37.26
N SER A 118 19.16 -18.79 37.63
CA SER A 118 18.74 -18.49 39.03
C SER A 118 17.91 -19.58 39.61
#